data_c1f673cf203a340ed2276b84853fb5d9
#
_entry.id   c1f673cf203a340ed2276b84853fb5d9
#
_cell.length_a   1.000
_cell.length_b   1.000
_cell.length_c   1.000
_cell.angle_alpha   90.00
_cell.angle_beta   90.00
_cell.angle_gamma   90.00
#
_symmetry.space_group_name_H-M   'P 1'
#
loop_
_entity.id
_entity.type
_entity.pdbx_description
1 polymer ?
#
loop_
_entity_poly.entity_id
_entity_poly.type
_entity_poly.pdbx_seq_one_letter_code
_entity_poly.pdbx_strand_id
1 'polypeptide(L)'
;VYKRQKQVSSPKDAALQGLKKMKLLMEENISQGIFLPHERPYLKGFNKLGFTGNIEKVLNDAHAVNPNLVSCFYSASSMWAANAATFSPSMDNIDNAIHITVANLNSMMHRSIEPNFTYKMLKRILNKKVNINKSLLNLPNIGDEGAANHIRIAERHNVPGYQIFVYSSENISHAKTIGRQSLIGSKLIARKNCVEDQRVFYLQQSNKAIRYGSFHNDIVSTANENIFIYHEEAFESTQELKVI
;
A
#
# COMPACT_ATOMS: atom_id res chain seq x y z
N VAL A 1 8.30 -11.97 -7.80
CA VAL A 1 7.93 -10.58 -8.09
C VAL A 1 9.08 -9.84 -8.76
N TYR A 2 10.30 -9.99 -8.28
CA TYR A 2 11.48 -9.43 -8.95
C TYR A 2 11.75 -10.04 -10.35
N LYS A 3 11.16 -11.17 -10.67
CA LYS A 3 11.30 -11.83 -11.99
C LYS A 3 10.70 -11.01 -13.14
N ARG A 4 9.83 -10.03 -12.85
CA ARG A 4 9.18 -9.21 -13.88
C ARG A 4 9.80 -7.82 -14.06
N GLN A 5 10.80 -7.46 -13.28
CA GLN A 5 11.56 -6.24 -13.51
C GLN A 5 12.31 -6.33 -14.83
N LYS A 6 12.36 -5.22 -15.56
CA LYS A 6 12.95 -5.12 -16.92
C LYS A 6 12.18 -5.88 -18.01
N GLN A 7 10.98 -6.39 -17.75
CA GLN A 7 10.10 -6.92 -18.80
C GLN A 7 9.26 -5.81 -19.41
N VAL A 8 8.93 -5.94 -20.69
CA VAL A 8 7.99 -5.05 -21.36
C VAL A 8 6.63 -5.16 -20.66
N SER A 9 6.04 -4.03 -20.31
CA SER A 9 4.72 -3.96 -19.71
C SER A 9 3.70 -3.38 -20.69
N SER A 10 2.44 -3.79 -20.58
CA SER A 10 1.31 -3.25 -21.32
C SER A 10 0.34 -2.53 -20.37
N PRO A 11 0.65 -1.29 -19.92
CA PRO A 11 -0.19 -0.56 -18.97
C PRO A 11 -1.62 -0.34 -19.46
N LYS A 12 -1.79 -0.14 -20.78
CA LYS A 12 -3.11 0.01 -21.41
C LYS A 12 -3.95 -1.26 -21.26
N ASP A 13 -3.38 -2.42 -21.59
CA ASP A 13 -4.11 -3.69 -21.53
C ASP A 13 -4.43 -4.07 -20.08
N ALA A 14 -3.50 -3.83 -19.16
CA ALA A 14 -3.73 -4.00 -17.72
C ALA A 14 -4.87 -3.11 -17.22
N ALA A 15 -4.90 -1.84 -17.62
CA ALA A 15 -5.98 -0.91 -17.27
C ALA A 15 -7.33 -1.36 -17.85
N LEU A 16 -7.37 -1.78 -19.11
CA LEU A 16 -8.59 -2.29 -19.75
C LEU A 16 -9.10 -3.56 -19.05
N GLN A 17 -8.21 -4.45 -18.63
CA GLN A 17 -8.57 -5.66 -17.88
C GLN A 17 -9.14 -5.29 -16.49
N GLY A 18 -8.53 -4.34 -15.80
CA GLY A 18 -9.03 -3.81 -14.53
C GLY A 18 -10.42 -3.19 -14.66
N LEU A 19 -10.65 -2.38 -15.70
CA LEU A 19 -11.96 -1.76 -15.98
C LEU A 19 -13.05 -2.81 -16.30
N LYS A 20 -12.71 -3.87 -17.02
CA LYS A 20 -13.64 -4.99 -17.27
C LYS A 20 -14.07 -5.66 -15.96
N LYS A 21 -13.10 -5.91 -15.05
CA LYS A 21 -13.40 -6.45 -13.71
C LYS A 21 -14.28 -5.50 -12.90
N MET A 22 -13.99 -4.20 -12.91
CA MET A 22 -14.83 -3.20 -12.22
C MET A 22 -16.25 -3.18 -12.76
N LYS A 23 -16.44 -3.26 -14.08
CA LYS A 23 -17.77 -3.33 -14.71
C LYS A 23 -18.54 -4.56 -14.22
N LEU A 24 -17.91 -5.74 -14.19
CA LEU A 24 -18.52 -6.96 -13.68
C LEU A 24 -19.00 -6.80 -12.22
N LEU A 25 -18.15 -6.21 -11.36
CA LEU A 25 -18.51 -5.96 -9.96
C LEU A 25 -19.65 -4.95 -9.81
N MET A 26 -19.73 -3.95 -10.70
CA MET A 26 -20.84 -2.99 -10.72
C MET A 26 -22.15 -3.66 -11.14
N GLU A 27 -22.11 -4.63 -12.05
CA GLU A 27 -23.26 -5.44 -12.44
C GLU A 27 -23.81 -6.28 -11.28
N GLU A 28 -22.93 -6.63 -10.32
CA GLU A 28 -23.28 -7.28 -9.05
C GLU A 28 -23.64 -6.27 -7.93
N ASN A 29 -23.93 -5.02 -8.26
CA ASN A 29 -24.24 -3.92 -7.33
C ASN A 29 -23.13 -3.57 -6.33
N ILE A 30 -21.88 -3.91 -6.63
CA ILE A 30 -20.72 -3.53 -5.82
C ILE A 30 -20.16 -2.21 -6.34
N SER A 31 -20.28 -1.15 -5.56
CA SER A 31 -19.77 0.18 -5.90
C SER A 31 -18.27 0.15 -6.12
N GLN A 32 -17.81 0.78 -7.21
CA GLN A 32 -16.40 0.83 -7.59
C GLN A 32 -15.88 2.27 -7.57
N GLY A 33 -14.64 2.45 -7.13
CA GLY A 33 -13.92 3.71 -7.20
C GLY A 33 -12.65 3.58 -8.05
N ILE A 34 -12.22 4.66 -8.68
CA ILE A 34 -11.00 4.71 -9.49
C ILE A 34 -10.04 5.72 -8.89
N PHE A 35 -8.79 5.31 -8.69
CA PHE A 35 -7.68 6.24 -8.51
C PHE A 35 -7.18 6.72 -9.86
N LEU A 36 -7.01 8.04 -9.99
CA LEU A 36 -6.44 8.62 -11.20
C LEU A 36 -4.97 8.20 -11.34
N PRO A 37 -4.51 7.88 -12.57
CA PRO A 37 -3.14 7.49 -12.81
C PRO A 37 -2.16 8.65 -12.52
N HIS A 38 -0.97 8.28 -12.07
CA HIS A 38 0.14 9.21 -11.98
C HIS A 38 0.62 9.65 -13.35
N GLU A 39 1.14 10.89 -13.43
CA GLU A 39 1.87 11.36 -14.59
C GLU A 39 3.10 10.48 -14.87
N ARG A 40 3.27 10.04 -16.11
CA ARG A 40 4.41 9.23 -16.56
C ARG A 40 4.96 9.75 -17.89
N PRO A 41 6.25 10.06 -17.97
CA PRO A 41 7.22 10.07 -16.86
C PRO A 41 6.89 11.13 -15.81
N TYR A 42 7.33 10.90 -14.56
CA TYR A 42 7.15 11.86 -13.47
C TYR A 42 8.16 13.00 -13.58
N LEU A 43 7.90 13.96 -14.48
CA LEU A 43 8.81 15.07 -14.82
C LEU A 43 9.17 15.93 -13.61
N LYS A 44 8.20 16.21 -12.72
CA LYS A 44 8.47 16.96 -11.50
C LYS A 44 9.48 16.29 -10.58
N GLY A 45 9.56 14.96 -10.62
CA GLY A 45 10.56 14.20 -9.90
C GLY A 45 11.95 14.40 -10.49
N PHE A 46 12.08 14.31 -11.78
CA PHE A 46 13.35 14.60 -12.48
C PHE A 46 13.86 16.02 -12.18
N ASN A 47 12.96 17.01 -12.24
CA ASN A 47 13.33 18.41 -11.95
C ASN A 47 13.84 18.58 -10.51
N LYS A 48 13.27 17.88 -9.52
CA LYS A 48 13.75 17.90 -8.14
C LYS A 48 15.14 17.28 -7.97
N LEU A 49 15.54 16.41 -8.89
CA LEU A 49 16.88 15.81 -8.92
C LEU A 49 17.87 16.63 -9.75
N GLY A 50 17.45 17.82 -10.24
CA GLY A 50 18.33 18.72 -10.99
C GLY A 50 18.31 18.54 -12.52
N PHE A 51 17.49 17.62 -13.05
CA PHE A 51 17.36 17.46 -14.50
C PHE A 51 16.39 18.50 -15.04
N THR A 52 16.85 19.37 -15.96
CA THR A 52 16.08 20.49 -16.50
C THR A 52 16.17 20.55 -18.03
N GLY A 53 15.13 21.13 -18.66
CA GLY A 53 15.05 21.26 -20.11
C GLY A 53 13.77 20.65 -20.68
N ASN A 54 13.77 20.39 -21.98
CA ASN A 54 12.68 19.64 -22.61
C ASN A 54 12.70 18.16 -22.17
N ILE A 55 11.62 17.44 -22.43
CA ILE A 55 11.43 16.06 -21.97
C ILE A 55 12.53 15.13 -22.50
N GLU A 56 12.94 15.29 -23.75
CA GLU A 56 13.96 14.45 -24.39
C GLU A 56 15.31 14.64 -23.70
N LYS A 57 15.73 15.90 -23.48
CA LYS A 57 16.96 16.22 -22.76
C LYS A 57 16.94 15.65 -21.34
N VAL A 58 15.85 15.86 -20.59
CA VAL A 58 15.69 15.34 -19.22
C VAL A 58 15.84 13.83 -19.18
N LEU A 59 15.20 13.11 -20.10
CA LEU A 59 15.28 11.65 -20.15
C LEU A 59 16.67 11.15 -20.55
N ASN A 60 17.32 11.78 -21.52
CA ASN A 60 18.66 11.41 -21.95
C ASN A 60 19.70 11.67 -20.85
N ASP A 61 19.66 12.83 -20.20
CA ASP A 61 20.55 13.17 -19.09
C ASP A 61 20.35 12.23 -17.91
N ALA A 62 19.09 11.95 -17.53
CA ALA A 62 18.78 11.01 -16.45
C ALA A 62 19.21 9.57 -16.77
N HIS A 63 19.03 9.12 -18.01
CA HIS A 63 19.46 7.82 -18.46
C HIS A 63 21.00 7.68 -18.43
N ALA A 64 21.70 8.72 -18.82
CA ALA A 64 23.18 8.75 -18.78
C ALA A 64 23.71 8.65 -17.33
N VAL A 65 23.02 9.28 -16.36
CA VAL A 65 23.39 9.17 -14.95
C VAL A 65 23.03 7.79 -14.39
N ASN A 66 21.80 7.34 -14.60
CA ASN A 66 21.34 6.02 -14.15
C ASN A 66 20.06 5.59 -14.87
N PRO A 67 20.09 4.57 -15.74
CA PRO A 67 18.90 4.07 -16.43
C PRO A 67 17.75 3.65 -15.51
N ASN A 68 18.05 3.25 -14.26
CA ASN A 68 17.02 2.88 -13.29
C ASN A 68 16.17 4.09 -12.84
N LEU A 69 16.71 5.32 -12.88
CA LEU A 69 15.92 6.52 -12.58
C LEU A 69 14.78 6.68 -13.61
N VAL A 70 15.10 6.51 -14.88
CA VAL A 70 14.09 6.58 -15.95
C VAL A 70 13.03 5.51 -15.73
N SER A 71 13.44 4.26 -15.50
CA SER A 71 12.51 3.16 -15.22
C SER A 71 11.60 3.42 -14.01
N CYS A 72 12.16 3.96 -12.92
CA CYS A 72 11.40 4.30 -11.72
C CYS A 72 10.34 5.37 -11.98
N PHE A 73 10.68 6.41 -12.75
CA PHE A 73 9.77 7.53 -13.02
C PHE A 73 8.74 7.23 -14.12
N TYR A 74 8.89 6.10 -14.82
CA TYR A 74 7.88 5.52 -15.70
C TYR A 74 7.06 4.41 -15.02
N SER A 75 7.28 4.13 -13.74
CA SER A 75 6.61 3.04 -13.04
C SER A 75 5.09 3.17 -13.08
N ALA A 76 4.42 2.05 -13.30
CA ALA A 76 2.97 1.90 -13.21
C ALA A 76 2.51 1.35 -11.85
N SER A 77 3.38 1.30 -10.85
CA SER A 77 3.09 0.68 -9.55
C SER A 77 1.94 1.34 -8.78
N SER A 78 1.66 2.63 -9.04
CA SER A 78 0.51 3.35 -8.50
C SER A 78 -0.86 2.79 -8.91
N MET A 79 -0.91 1.90 -9.90
CA MET A 79 -2.14 1.16 -10.26
C MET A 79 -2.52 0.12 -9.19
N TRP A 80 -1.62 -0.24 -8.29
CA TRP A 80 -1.89 -1.14 -7.16
C TRP A 80 -2.49 -0.36 -5.99
N ALA A 81 -3.81 -0.15 -6.02
CA ALA A 81 -4.53 0.70 -5.06
C ALA A 81 -4.39 0.24 -3.59
N ALA A 82 -4.24 -1.06 -3.34
CA ALA A 82 -4.03 -1.61 -1.99
C ALA A 82 -2.81 -1.03 -1.27
N ASN A 83 -1.81 -0.57 -2.01
CA ASN A 83 -0.62 0.05 -1.45
C ASN A 83 -0.75 1.58 -1.30
N ALA A 84 -1.86 2.19 -1.68
CA ALA A 84 -1.99 3.64 -1.67
C ALA A 84 -2.10 4.22 -0.27
N ALA A 85 -2.92 3.61 0.58
CA ALA A 85 -3.24 4.11 1.91
C ALA A 85 -3.84 3.02 2.80
N THR A 86 -3.83 3.25 4.11
CA THR A 86 -4.58 2.48 5.10
C THR A 86 -5.85 3.22 5.45
N PHE A 87 -6.98 2.52 5.42
CA PHE A 87 -8.31 3.05 5.73
C PHE A 87 -8.75 2.57 7.11
N SER A 88 -9.27 3.49 7.93
CA SER A 88 -9.87 3.18 9.21
C SER A 88 -11.27 3.77 9.31
N PRO A 89 -12.32 2.95 9.48
CA PRO A 89 -13.68 3.44 9.57
C PRO A 89 -13.95 4.09 10.92
N SER A 90 -14.91 5.01 10.96
CA SER A 90 -15.26 5.78 12.16
C SER A 90 -15.65 4.94 13.37
N MET A 91 -16.19 3.74 13.14
CA MET A 91 -16.65 2.85 14.21
C MET A 91 -15.52 2.22 15.03
N ASP A 92 -14.29 2.24 14.50
CA ASP A 92 -13.11 1.66 15.14
C ASP A 92 -12.21 2.72 15.80
N ASN A 93 -12.55 4.01 15.60
CA ASN A 93 -11.68 5.13 15.97
C ASN A 93 -12.22 5.91 17.17
N ILE A 94 -11.32 6.35 18.05
CA ILE A 94 -11.63 7.08 19.28
C ILE A 94 -12.44 8.36 19.02
N ASP A 95 -12.15 9.04 17.91
CA ASP A 95 -12.78 10.31 17.52
C ASP A 95 -14.04 10.15 16.66
N ASN A 96 -14.49 8.93 16.42
CA ASN A 96 -15.61 8.58 15.55
C ASN A 96 -15.52 9.17 14.13
N ALA A 97 -14.32 9.41 13.64
CA ALA A 97 -14.08 9.92 12.29
C ALA A 97 -13.44 8.86 11.38
N ILE A 98 -13.67 8.97 10.07
CA ILE A 98 -12.97 8.13 9.09
C ILE A 98 -11.57 8.68 8.89
N HIS A 99 -10.57 7.83 9.01
CA HIS A 99 -9.18 8.16 8.75
C HIS A 99 -8.63 7.40 7.56
N ILE A 100 -7.83 8.10 6.75
CA ILE A 100 -7.06 7.52 5.66
C ILE A 100 -5.63 8.03 5.79
N THR A 101 -4.70 7.14 6.05
CA THR A 101 -3.27 7.49 6.09
C THR A 101 -2.57 6.94 4.85
N VAL A 102 -2.00 7.85 4.06
CA VAL A 102 -1.25 7.51 2.84
C VAL A 102 0.00 6.73 3.22
N ALA A 103 0.27 5.63 2.55
CA ALA A 103 1.46 4.81 2.77
C ALA A 103 2.74 5.54 2.34
N ASN A 104 3.85 5.34 3.05
CA ASN A 104 5.12 5.98 2.70
C ASN A 104 5.89 5.24 1.59
N LEU A 105 5.67 3.93 1.42
CA LEU A 105 6.24 3.10 0.35
C LEU A 105 7.76 3.23 0.20
N ASN A 106 8.46 3.47 1.31
CA ASN A 106 9.87 3.84 1.31
C ASN A 106 10.82 2.67 1.00
N SER A 107 10.33 1.45 0.99
CA SER A 107 11.11 0.24 0.72
C SER A 107 11.62 0.14 -0.73
N MET A 108 10.99 0.85 -1.67
CA MET A 108 11.31 0.77 -3.11
C MET A 108 11.30 2.17 -3.74
N MET A 109 12.39 2.52 -4.43
CA MET A 109 12.58 3.85 -5.03
C MET A 109 11.40 4.26 -5.95
N HIS A 110 10.97 3.37 -6.85
CA HIS A 110 9.90 3.68 -7.81
C HIS A 110 8.52 3.89 -7.16
N ARG A 111 8.34 3.50 -5.90
CA ARG A 111 7.10 3.65 -5.16
C ARG A 111 7.14 4.80 -4.15
N SER A 112 8.32 5.11 -3.63
CA SER A 112 8.51 6.21 -2.69
C SER A 112 8.19 7.61 -3.27
N ILE A 113 8.03 7.70 -4.59
CA ILE A 113 7.61 8.92 -5.29
C ILE A 113 6.08 9.12 -5.29
N GLU A 114 5.29 8.09 -4.97
CA GLU A 114 3.82 8.09 -5.08
C GLU A 114 3.08 8.85 -3.96
N PRO A 115 3.53 8.83 -2.68
CA PRO A 115 2.71 9.27 -1.54
C PRO A 115 2.16 10.68 -1.66
N ASN A 116 2.94 11.62 -2.16
CA ASN A 116 2.51 13.01 -2.26
C ASN A 116 1.41 13.22 -3.32
N PHE A 117 1.46 12.48 -4.42
CA PHE A 117 0.41 12.49 -5.43
C PHE A 117 -0.86 11.86 -4.86
N THR A 118 -0.74 10.67 -4.25
CA THR A 118 -1.86 9.94 -3.62
C THR A 118 -2.58 10.82 -2.60
N TYR A 119 -1.84 11.50 -1.72
CA TYR A 119 -2.42 12.43 -0.75
C TYR A 119 -3.24 13.54 -1.41
N LYS A 120 -2.68 14.19 -2.43
CA LYS A 120 -3.37 15.28 -3.15
C LYS A 120 -4.61 14.77 -3.88
N MET A 121 -4.53 13.59 -4.49
CA MET A 121 -5.64 12.96 -5.18
C MET A 121 -6.77 12.63 -4.22
N LEU A 122 -6.48 11.94 -3.11
CA LEU A 122 -7.48 11.60 -2.10
C LEU A 122 -8.18 12.85 -1.56
N LYS A 123 -7.44 13.93 -1.29
CA LYS A 123 -8.02 15.22 -0.88
C LYS A 123 -8.94 15.86 -1.92
N ARG A 124 -8.76 15.56 -3.18
CA ARG A 124 -9.61 16.07 -4.26
C ARG A 124 -10.90 15.28 -4.45
N ILE A 125 -10.81 13.94 -4.30
CA ILE A 125 -11.94 13.05 -4.59
C ILE A 125 -12.82 12.76 -3.38
N LEU A 126 -12.25 12.83 -2.17
CA LEU A 126 -12.99 12.57 -0.94
C LEU A 126 -13.47 13.88 -0.30
N ASN A 127 -14.64 13.81 0.33
CA ASN A 127 -15.27 14.96 0.95
C ASN A 127 -14.57 15.34 2.28
N LYS A 128 -14.96 16.50 2.86
CA LYS A 128 -14.38 17.04 4.10
C LYS A 128 -14.66 16.22 5.36
N LYS A 129 -15.52 15.19 5.28
CA LYS A 129 -15.84 14.31 6.42
C LYS A 129 -14.80 13.21 6.64
N VAL A 130 -13.80 13.10 5.76
CA VAL A 130 -12.74 12.10 5.85
C VAL A 130 -11.44 12.78 6.21
N ASN A 131 -10.81 12.31 7.27
CA ASN A 131 -9.50 12.77 7.71
C ASN A 131 -8.41 12.10 6.86
N ILE A 132 -7.83 12.85 5.94
CA ILE A 132 -6.76 12.36 5.09
C ILE A 132 -5.42 12.80 5.65
N ASN A 133 -4.65 11.83 6.10
CA ASN A 133 -3.33 12.01 6.69
C ASN A 133 -2.23 11.83 5.63
N LYS A 134 -1.20 12.69 5.73
CA LYS A 134 0.04 12.46 4.97
C LYS A 134 0.72 11.16 5.43
N SER A 135 1.53 10.58 4.56
CA SER A 135 2.36 9.44 4.89
C SER A 135 3.25 9.67 6.12
N LEU A 136 3.72 8.60 6.72
CA LEU A 136 4.81 8.66 7.70
C LEU A 136 6.07 9.24 7.05
N LEU A 137 6.98 9.72 7.89
CA LEU A 137 8.29 10.18 7.43
C LEU A 137 9.08 9.01 6.82
N ASN A 138 9.85 9.31 5.78
CA ASN A 138 10.76 8.34 5.16
C ASN A 138 12.03 8.20 6.01
N LEU A 139 11.90 7.53 7.15
CA LEU A 139 13.00 7.20 8.04
C LEU A 139 13.39 5.72 7.88
N PRO A 140 14.66 5.37 8.11
CA PRO A 140 15.07 3.97 8.18
C PRO A 140 14.17 3.20 9.16
N ASN A 141 13.83 1.97 8.83
CA ASN A 141 13.00 1.06 9.63
C ASN A 141 11.55 1.51 9.90
N ILE A 142 11.10 2.62 9.30
CA ILE A 142 9.68 3.03 9.34
C ILE A 142 9.06 2.79 7.97
N GLY A 143 8.78 1.54 7.65
CA GLY A 143 8.10 1.13 6.41
C GLY A 143 6.60 0.97 6.60
N ASP A 144 5.83 1.55 5.70
CA ASP A 144 4.38 1.39 5.60
C ASP A 144 3.98 1.14 4.14
N GLU A 145 3.26 0.06 3.90
CA GLU A 145 2.83 -0.41 2.58
C GLU A 145 1.31 -0.34 2.39
N GLY A 146 0.62 0.36 3.27
CA GLY A 146 -0.82 0.61 3.18
C GLY A 146 -1.69 -0.63 3.45
N ALA A 147 -2.87 -0.65 2.85
CA ALA A 147 -3.86 -1.70 3.09
C ALA A 147 -3.43 -3.10 2.63
N ALA A 148 -2.36 -3.24 1.85
CA ALA A 148 -1.79 -4.54 1.50
C ALA A 148 -1.31 -5.35 2.73
N ASN A 149 -1.04 -4.67 3.85
CA ASN A 149 -0.65 -5.26 5.12
C ASN A 149 -1.61 -4.90 6.27
N HIS A 150 -2.85 -4.59 5.92
CA HIS A 150 -3.88 -4.22 6.87
C HIS A 150 -5.16 -5.00 6.58
N ILE A 151 -5.76 -5.56 7.63
CA ILE A 151 -7.00 -6.33 7.57
C ILE A 151 -7.97 -5.74 8.59
N ARG A 152 -9.25 -5.70 8.26
CA ARG A 152 -10.31 -5.41 9.21
C ARG A 152 -11.24 -6.60 9.32
N ILE A 153 -11.57 -7.00 10.55
CA ILE A 153 -12.56 -8.03 10.87
C ILE A 153 -13.66 -7.39 11.71
N ALA A 154 -14.90 -7.64 11.34
CA ALA A 154 -16.08 -7.18 12.08
C ALA A 154 -17.25 -8.10 11.76
N GLU A 155 -18.28 -8.12 12.60
CA GLU A 155 -19.50 -8.85 12.30
C GLU A 155 -20.11 -8.43 10.95
N ARG A 156 -20.03 -7.12 10.65
CA ARG A 156 -20.45 -6.48 9.38
C ARG A 156 -19.80 -5.10 9.26
N HIS A 157 -19.91 -4.46 8.08
CA HIS A 157 -19.23 -3.20 7.81
C HIS A 157 -19.62 -2.04 8.76
N ASN A 158 -20.87 -2.01 9.23
CA ASN A 158 -21.42 -0.86 9.97
C ASN A 158 -21.31 -0.99 11.48
N VAL A 159 -20.57 -1.95 12.00
CA VAL A 159 -20.34 -2.13 13.44
C VAL A 159 -18.87 -2.02 13.78
N PRO A 160 -18.54 -1.75 15.05
CA PRO A 160 -17.15 -1.75 15.49
C PRO A 160 -16.46 -3.07 15.17
N GLY A 161 -15.22 -2.98 14.71
CA GLY A 161 -14.41 -4.15 14.33
C GLY A 161 -13.02 -4.10 14.92
N TYR A 162 -12.19 -5.04 14.51
CA TYR A 162 -10.79 -5.16 14.88
C TYR A 162 -9.92 -4.89 13.65
N GLN A 163 -8.84 -4.16 13.86
CA GLN A 163 -7.86 -3.85 12.81
C GLN A 163 -6.59 -4.64 13.06
N ILE A 164 -6.18 -5.41 12.09
CA ILE A 164 -5.00 -6.27 12.15
C ILE A 164 -3.95 -5.69 11.21
N PHE A 165 -2.83 -5.29 11.77
CA PHE A 165 -1.66 -4.85 11.02
C PHE A 165 -0.68 -6.00 10.92
N VAL A 166 -0.32 -6.37 9.70
CA VAL A 166 0.64 -7.44 9.45
C VAL A 166 2.01 -6.84 9.16
N TYR A 167 3.00 -7.19 9.96
CA TYR A 167 4.35 -6.68 9.84
C TYR A 167 5.35 -7.79 9.57
N SER A 168 6.50 -7.44 9.04
CA SER A 168 7.63 -8.35 8.85
C SER A 168 8.68 -8.20 9.95
N SER A 169 9.41 -9.27 10.22
CA SER A 169 10.57 -9.20 11.10
C SER A 169 11.64 -8.26 10.55
N GLU A 170 12.23 -7.45 11.42
CA GLU A 170 13.36 -6.57 11.07
C GLU A 170 14.66 -7.35 10.78
N ASN A 171 14.75 -8.60 11.22
CA ASN A 171 15.97 -9.41 11.23
C ASN A 171 16.02 -10.50 10.15
N ILE A 172 15.44 -10.27 8.98
CA ILE A 172 15.57 -11.25 7.87
C ILE A 172 16.95 -11.06 7.19
N SER A 173 18.01 -11.50 7.87
CA SER A 173 19.33 -11.60 7.24
C SER A 173 19.31 -12.65 6.12
N HIS A 174 19.91 -12.32 4.98
CA HIS A 174 20.07 -13.19 3.80
C HIS A 174 18.82 -13.54 2.98
N ALA A 175 17.68 -12.85 3.16
CA ALA A 175 16.52 -13.05 2.29
C ALA A 175 16.67 -12.29 0.97
N LYS A 176 16.36 -12.96 -0.15
CA LYS A 176 16.24 -12.32 -1.48
C LYS A 176 15.06 -11.36 -1.55
N THR A 177 14.12 -11.48 -0.64
CA THR A 177 12.94 -10.63 -0.46
C THR A 177 12.91 -10.15 0.98
N ILE A 178 12.73 -8.86 1.18
CA ILE A 178 12.63 -8.22 2.49
C ILE A 178 11.16 -7.86 2.68
N GLY A 179 10.62 -8.20 3.84
CA GLY A 179 9.31 -7.69 4.23
C GLY A 179 9.34 -6.15 4.31
N ARG A 180 8.24 -5.53 3.91
CA ARG A 180 8.22 -4.08 3.64
C ARG A 180 7.50 -3.27 4.70
N GLN A 181 6.62 -3.93 5.47
CA GLN A 181 5.89 -3.31 6.58
C GLN A 181 6.66 -3.51 7.87
N SER A 182 6.91 -2.44 8.60
CA SER A 182 7.57 -2.52 9.91
C SER A 182 6.54 -2.50 11.04
N LEU A 183 6.86 -3.12 12.19
CA LEU A 183 6.02 -3.07 13.39
C LEU A 183 5.83 -1.64 13.88
N ILE A 184 6.92 -0.85 13.88
CA ILE A 184 6.85 0.56 14.27
C ILE A 184 5.98 1.36 13.30
N GLY A 185 6.08 1.12 11.99
CA GLY A 185 5.21 1.71 10.98
C GLY A 185 3.75 1.39 11.26
N SER A 186 3.43 0.13 11.49
CA SER A 186 2.07 -0.34 11.83
C SER A 186 1.49 0.38 13.06
N LYS A 187 2.28 0.47 14.16
CA LYS A 187 1.86 1.17 15.39
C LYS A 187 1.62 2.66 15.15
N LEU A 188 2.48 3.31 14.35
CA LEU A 188 2.33 4.72 14.02
C LEU A 188 1.10 4.98 13.13
N ILE A 189 0.78 4.08 12.21
CA ILE A 189 -0.45 4.18 11.38
C ILE A 189 -1.70 4.01 12.23
N ALA A 190 -1.75 2.98 13.10
CA ALA A 190 -2.88 2.79 14.02
C ALA A 190 -3.12 4.03 14.86
N ARG A 191 -2.06 4.60 15.48
CA ARG A 191 -2.12 5.84 16.23
C ARG A 191 -2.59 7.03 15.39
N LYS A 192 -2.08 7.17 14.17
CA LYS A 192 -2.41 8.27 13.27
C LYS A 192 -3.85 8.20 12.76
N ASN A 193 -4.40 7.01 12.67
CA ASN A 193 -5.80 6.76 12.35
C ASN A 193 -6.72 6.80 13.57
N CYS A 194 -6.20 7.14 14.75
CA CYS A 194 -6.96 7.22 16.01
C CYS A 194 -7.69 5.91 16.35
N VAL A 195 -7.16 4.76 15.96
CA VAL A 195 -7.78 3.45 16.25
C VAL A 195 -7.75 3.19 17.76
N GLU A 196 -8.83 2.70 18.31
CA GLU A 196 -8.89 2.30 19.73
C GLU A 196 -7.89 1.18 20.02
N ASP A 197 -7.07 1.32 21.06
CA ASP A 197 -5.98 0.36 21.37
C ASP A 197 -6.48 -1.07 21.53
N GLN A 198 -7.67 -1.27 22.11
CA GLN A 198 -8.29 -2.57 22.28
C GLN A 198 -8.80 -3.22 20.99
N ARG A 199 -8.80 -2.47 19.90
CA ARG A 199 -9.23 -2.93 18.56
C ARG A 199 -8.09 -3.16 17.59
N VAL A 200 -6.84 -3.05 18.05
CA VAL A 200 -5.66 -3.19 17.20
C VAL A 200 -4.89 -4.45 17.55
N PHE A 201 -4.60 -5.24 16.53
CA PHE A 201 -3.72 -6.41 16.61
C PHE A 201 -2.55 -6.28 15.66
N TYR A 202 -1.42 -6.82 16.05
CA TYR A 202 -0.20 -6.81 15.26
C TYR A 202 0.26 -8.25 15.05
N LEU A 203 0.16 -8.75 13.81
CA LEU A 203 0.58 -10.10 13.45
C LEU A 203 1.89 -10.06 12.67
N GLN A 204 2.79 -10.95 13.04
CA GLN A 204 4.03 -11.11 12.28
C GLN A 204 3.80 -12.03 11.09
N GLN A 205 4.07 -11.54 9.89
CA GLN A 205 4.06 -12.35 8.68
C GLN A 205 5.18 -13.40 8.74
N SER A 206 4.90 -14.59 8.26
CA SER A 206 5.85 -15.69 8.26
C SER A 206 7.11 -15.34 7.45
N ASN A 207 8.26 -15.51 8.07
CA ASN A 207 9.56 -15.37 7.40
C ASN A 207 9.70 -16.37 6.25
N LYS A 208 9.09 -17.55 6.36
CA LYS A 208 9.05 -18.56 5.31
C LYS A 208 8.27 -18.03 4.10
N ALA A 209 7.07 -17.52 4.31
CA ALA A 209 6.25 -16.93 3.24
C ALA A 209 6.98 -15.76 2.55
N ILE A 210 7.62 -14.86 3.30
CA ILE A 210 8.40 -13.74 2.76
C ILE A 210 9.56 -14.24 1.89
N ARG A 211 10.29 -15.26 2.32
CA ARG A 211 11.40 -15.85 1.55
C ARG A 211 10.94 -16.43 0.21
N TYR A 212 9.72 -16.96 0.15
CA TYR A 212 9.09 -17.44 -1.07
C TYR A 212 8.47 -16.34 -1.94
N GLY A 213 8.53 -15.09 -1.51
CA GLY A 213 8.13 -13.92 -2.30
C GLY A 213 6.82 -13.25 -1.87
N SER A 214 6.19 -13.70 -0.80
CA SER A 214 5.01 -13.07 -0.20
C SER A 214 5.44 -11.91 0.69
N PHE A 215 5.86 -10.81 0.10
CA PHE A 215 6.35 -9.62 0.83
C PHE A 215 5.23 -8.68 1.29
N HIS A 216 3.99 -8.93 0.87
CA HIS A 216 2.76 -8.29 1.36
C HIS A 216 1.80 -9.35 1.86
N ASN A 217 1.01 -8.99 2.86
CA ASN A 217 0.03 -9.90 3.45
C ASN A 217 -1.11 -10.23 2.47
N ASP A 218 -1.54 -9.32 1.62
CA ASP A 218 -2.61 -9.51 0.63
C ASP A 218 -2.35 -10.63 -0.39
N ILE A 219 -1.13 -11.17 -0.42
CA ILE A 219 -0.77 -12.33 -1.23
C ILE A 219 -1.17 -13.65 -0.53
N VAL A 220 -1.22 -13.66 0.78
CA VAL A 220 -1.37 -14.88 1.60
C VAL A 220 -2.59 -14.86 2.51
N SER A 221 -3.28 -13.73 2.62
CA SER A 221 -4.52 -13.62 3.39
C SER A 221 -5.47 -12.55 2.84
N THR A 222 -6.74 -12.70 3.16
CA THR A 222 -7.78 -11.72 2.87
C THR A 222 -8.91 -11.84 3.88
N ALA A 223 -9.61 -10.74 4.14
CA ALA A 223 -10.80 -10.77 4.98
C ALA A 223 -11.94 -9.93 4.39
N ASN A 224 -13.15 -10.31 4.72
CA ASN A 224 -14.35 -9.53 4.51
C ASN A 224 -15.35 -9.79 5.64
N GLU A 225 -15.73 -8.73 6.34
CA GLU A 225 -16.60 -8.82 7.52
C GLU A 225 -16.07 -9.83 8.57
N ASN A 226 -16.82 -10.87 8.88
CA ASN A 226 -16.45 -11.90 9.86
C ASN A 226 -15.72 -13.11 9.24
N ILE A 227 -15.36 -13.04 7.98
CA ILE A 227 -14.62 -14.10 7.28
C ILE A 227 -13.17 -13.67 7.13
N PHE A 228 -12.25 -14.50 7.62
CA PHE A 228 -10.81 -14.34 7.42
C PHE A 228 -10.23 -15.60 6.81
N ILE A 229 -9.69 -15.49 5.62
CA ILE A 229 -9.07 -16.59 4.88
C ILE A 229 -7.57 -16.32 4.78
N TYR A 230 -6.76 -17.28 5.17
CA TYR A 230 -5.31 -17.18 5.11
C TYR A 230 -4.66 -18.52 4.81
N HIS A 231 -3.48 -18.49 4.20
CA HIS A 231 -2.65 -19.66 4.00
C HIS A 231 -2.08 -20.12 5.35
N GLU A 232 -1.95 -21.42 5.58
CA GLU A 232 -1.43 -21.98 6.83
C GLU A 232 -0.05 -21.44 7.24
N GLU A 233 0.77 -21.07 6.27
CA GLU A 233 2.11 -20.50 6.45
C GLU A 233 2.11 -18.95 6.38
N ALA A 234 0.97 -18.28 6.53
CA ALA A 234 0.89 -16.83 6.40
C ALA A 234 1.57 -16.09 7.55
N PHE A 235 1.47 -16.61 8.77
CA PHE A 235 1.90 -15.95 10.01
C PHE A 235 2.87 -16.80 10.81
N GLU A 236 3.76 -16.16 11.59
CA GLU A 236 4.66 -16.88 12.53
C GLU A 236 3.87 -17.53 13.68
N SER A 237 2.79 -16.89 14.12
CA SER A 237 1.87 -17.41 15.13
C SER A 237 0.44 -17.01 14.77
N THR A 238 -0.49 -17.91 15.06
CA THR A 238 -1.93 -17.66 14.92
C THR A 238 -2.63 -17.61 16.27
N GLN A 239 -1.88 -17.56 17.38
CA GLN A 239 -2.46 -17.56 18.73
C GLN A 239 -3.28 -16.29 18.97
N GLU A 240 -2.79 -15.15 18.50
CA GLU A 240 -3.50 -13.86 18.60
C GLU A 240 -4.83 -13.87 17.83
N LEU A 241 -4.94 -14.68 16.78
CA LEU A 241 -6.18 -14.79 15.98
C LEU A 241 -7.29 -15.56 16.71
N LYS A 242 -6.97 -16.31 17.76
CA LYS A 242 -7.97 -17.06 18.54
C LYS A 242 -8.74 -16.17 19.53
N VAL A 243 -8.30 -14.94 19.69
CA VAL A 243 -8.89 -13.97 20.64
C VAL A 243 -9.81 -12.98 19.90
N ILE A 244 -9.72 -12.91 18.60
CA ILE A 244 -10.55 -12.09 17.70
C ILE A 244 -11.73 -12.92 17.18
#